data_a6c2ff73a98144ff63ea0b1adf1d9afe
#
_entry.id   a6c2ff73a98144ff63ea0b1adf1d9afe
#
_cell.length_a   1.000
_cell.length_b   1.000
_cell.length_c   1.000
_cell.angle_alpha   90.00
_cell.angle_beta   90.00
_cell.angle_gamma   90.00
#
_symmetry.space_group_name_H-M   'P 1'
#
loop_
_entity.id
_entity.type
_entity.pdbx_description
1 polymer ?
#
loop_
_entity_poly.entity_id
_entity_poly.type
_entity_poly.pdbx_seq_one_letter_code
_entity_poly.pdbx_strand_id
1 'polypeptide(L)'
;RLNRLLVGLESDQYDFDAWHVSGVRSVARLIEYRTLELAVHVWDVKYAFDRNASLIPSAIPFLIGWLEQWLRTSFREADGLDSPVRVRFSLNTSDSYDLSVESGGFTLESSTSVDADVTLAVSASDYILVLMGRLPVRRSERRGRIQLDGNAEIAYKLAEWFGSVHASDLP
;
A
#
# COMPACT_ATOMS: atom_id res chain seq x y z
N ARG A 1 24.64 13.99 1.31
CA ARG A 1 24.87 14.65 0.03
C ARG A 1 23.56 14.89 -0.73
N LEU A 2 22.72 13.88 -0.94
CA LEU A 2 21.42 13.97 -1.63
C LEU A 2 20.49 15.02 -0.99
N ASN A 3 20.32 14.97 0.34
CA ASN A 3 19.44 15.91 1.05
C ASN A 3 19.85 17.38 0.83
N ARG A 4 21.16 17.67 0.80
CA ARG A 4 21.62 19.04 0.52
C ARG A 4 21.31 19.50 -0.92
N LEU A 5 21.34 18.57 -1.87
CA LEU A 5 20.99 18.85 -3.24
C LEU A 5 19.48 19.13 -3.35
N LEU A 6 18.64 18.30 -2.75
CA LEU A 6 17.19 18.44 -2.80
C LEU A 6 16.69 19.72 -2.12
N VAL A 7 17.29 20.09 -0.98
CA VAL A 7 16.93 21.34 -0.25
C VAL A 7 17.36 22.60 -1.02
N GLY A 8 18.36 22.48 -1.90
CA GLY A 8 18.87 23.59 -2.70
C GLY A 8 18.21 23.76 -4.07
N LEU A 9 17.13 23.00 -4.38
CA LEU A 9 16.42 23.13 -5.64
C LEU A 9 15.55 24.40 -5.65
N GLU A 10 15.64 25.14 -6.74
CA GLU A 10 14.70 26.23 -7.04
C GLU A 10 13.40 25.68 -7.61
N SER A 11 12.31 26.45 -7.53
CA SER A 11 10.97 25.97 -7.87
C SER A 11 10.82 25.48 -9.32
N ASP A 12 11.51 26.12 -10.27
CA ASP A 12 11.50 25.73 -11.69
C ASP A 12 12.30 24.46 -11.97
N GLN A 13 13.23 24.09 -11.11
CA GLN A 13 14.05 22.88 -11.26
C GLN A 13 13.29 21.58 -10.95
N TYR A 14 12.14 21.67 -10.27
CA TYR A 14 11.29 20.51 -10.03
C TYR A 14 10.67 19.95 -11.31
N ASP A 15 10.51 20.76 -12.34
CA ASP A 15 9.96 20.36 -13.64
C ASP A 15 11.04 19.87 -14.62
N PHE A 16 12.34 19.95 -14.27
CA PHE A 16 13.41 19.48 -15.13
C PHE A 16 13.33 17.98 -15.34
N ASP A 17 13.61 17.57 -16.56
CA ASP A 17 13.71 16.16 -16.93
C ASP A 17 14.92 15.50 -16.28
N ALA A 18 14.69 14.33 -15.72
CA ALA A 18 15.73 13.48 -15.15
C ALA A 18 15.49 12.02 -15.53
N TRP A 19 16.58 11.27 -15.66
CA TRP A 19 16.50 9.88 -16.04
C TRP A 19 16.13 8.99 -14.85
N HIS A 20 15.21 8.05 -15.09
CA HIS A 20 14.83 6.98 -14.18
C HIS A 20 14.75 5.66 -14.94
N VAL A 21 14.87 4.53 -14.26
CA VAL A 21 14.76 3.18 -14.87
C VAL A 21 13.42 2.97 -15.61
N SER A 22 12.36 3.66 -15.22
CA SER A 22 11.05 3.66 -15.91
C SER A 22 10.92 4.73 -17.00
N GLY A 23 12.01 5.34 -17.46
CA GLY A 23 12.05 6.40 -18.46
C GLY A 23 12.29 7.80 -17.88
N VAL A 24 12.23 8.83 -18.75
CA VAL A 24 12.38 10.23 -18.34
C VAL A 24 11.21 10.66 -17.47
N ARG A 25 11.49 11.32 -16.36
CA ARG A 25 10.53 11.83 -15.38
C ARG A 25 10.97 13.21 -14.90
N SER A 26 10.04 14.02 -14.39
CA SER A 26 10.43 15.27 -13.72
C SER A 26 11.18 14.98 -12.42
N VAL A 27 12.01 15.93 -12.00
CA VAL A 27 12.70 15.87 -10.70
C VAL A 27 11.70 15.73 -9.55
N ALA A 28 10.57 16.45 -9.58
CA ALA A 28 9.50 16.30 -8.60
C ALA A 28 9.05 14.83 -8.48
N ARG A 29 8.81 14.18 -9.61
CA ARG A 29 8.36 12.78 -9.63
C ARG A 29 9.41 11.81 -9.10
N LEU A 30 10.68 12.07 -9.34
CA LEU A 30 11.77 11.28 -8.75
C LEU A 30 11.84 11.42 -7.23
N ILE A 31 11.60 12.62 -6.71
CA ILE A 31 11.55 12.86 -5.26
C ILE A 31 10.40 12.07 -4.63
N GLU A 32 9.23 12.05 -5.27
CA GLU A 32 8.09 11.27 -4.84
C GLU A 32 8.42 9.77 -4.79
N TYR A 33 8.98 9.20 -5.86
CA TYR A 33 9.40 7.81 -5.90
C TYR A 33 10.39 7.47 -4.78
N ARG A 34 11.40 8.35 -4.57
CA ARG A 34 12.38 8.15 -3.50
C ARG A 34 11.77 8.22 -2.11
N THR A 35 10.80 9.09 -1.90
CA THR A 35 10.09 9.20 -0.63
C THR A 35 9.34 7.90 -0.33
N LEU A 36 8.62 7.36 -1.32
CA LEU A 36 7.89 6.10 -1.23
C LEU A 36 8.84 4.93 -0.94
N GLU A 37 9.91 4.77 -1.73
CA GLU A 37 10.91 3.72 -1.55
C GLU A 37 11.54 3.77 -0.15
N LEU A 38 12.00 4.94 0.27
CA LEU A 38 12.66 5.10 1.56
C LEU A 38 11.72 4.80 2.73
N ALA A 39 10.47 5.25 2.67
CA ALA A 39 9.51 5.00 3.74
C ALA A 39 9.25 3.50 3.92
N VAL A 40 9.07 2.78 2.82
CA VAL A 40 8.79 1.33 2.84
C VAL A 40 10.04 0.54 3.22
N HIS A 41 11.22 0.82 2.63
CA HIS A 41 12.43 0.07 2.93
C HIS A 41 13.00 0.35 4.33
N VAL A 42 12.82 1.55 4.87
CA VAL A 42 13.11 1.80 6.30
C VAL A 42 12.22 0.94 7.19
N TRP A 43 10.95 0.77 6.81
CA TRP A 43 10.07 -0.16 7.52
C TRP A 43 10.53 -1.61 7.36
N ASP A 44 10.90 -2.08 6.17
CA ASP A 44 11.41 -3.44 5.92
C ASP A 44 12.58 -3.76 6.88
N VAL A 45 13.53 -2.84 7.01
CA VAL A 45 14.67 -2.99 7.93
C VAL A 45 14.19 -3.03 9.39
N LYS A 46 13.34 -2.11 9.81
CA LYS A 46 12.81 -2.09 11.18
C LYS A 46 12.05 -3.38 11.50
N TYR A 47 11.22 -3.86 10.57
CA TYR A 47 10.41 -5.06 10.76
C TYR A 47 11.25 -6.33 10.92
N ALA A 48 12.48 -6.35 10.42
CA ALA A 48 13.39 -7.47 10.65
C ALA A 48 13.74 -7.64 12.15
N PHE A 49 13.79 -6.53 12.90
CA PHE A 49 14.15 -6.51 14.32
C PHE A 49 12.94 -6.36 15.24
N ASP A 50 11.92 -5.63 14.80
CA ASP A 50 10.68 -5.39 15.56
C ASP A 50 9.45 -5.71 14.70
N ARG A 51 8.78 -6.80 15.02
CA ARG A 51 7.58 -7.27 14.31
C ARG A 51 6.35 -6.36 14.52
N ASN A 52 6.43 -5.39 15.43
CA ASN A 52 5.41 -4.36 15.63
C ASN A 52 5.77 -3.02 14.97
N ALA A 53 6.89 -2.97 14.23
CA ALA A 53 7.29 -1.77 13.52
C ALA A 53 6.16 -1.20 12.66
N SER A 54 6.06 0.13 12.66
CA SER A 54 5.13 0.90 11.84
C SER A 54 5.88 1.81 10.88
N LEU A 55 5.21 2.25 9.83
CA LEU A 55 5.72 3.30 8.94
C LEU A 55 5.98 4.59 9.71
N ILE A 56 6.86 5.43 9.19
CA ILE A 56 7.11 6.76 9.74
C ILE A 56 5.83 7.58 9.61
N PRO A 57 5.26 8.14 10.70
CA PRO A 57 3.97 8.82 10.66
C PRO A 57 3.87 9.93 9.62
N SER A 58 4.94 10.70 9.42
CA SER A 58 4.96 11.78 8.42
C SER A 58 4.88 11.30 6.97
N ALA A 59 5.18 10.03 6.69
CA ALA A 59 5.07 9.46 5.35
C ALA A 59 3.67 8.91 5.04
N ILE A 60 2.85 8.64 6.05
CA ILE A 60 1.54 7.97 5.88
C ILE A 60 0.60 8.74 4.94
N PRO A 61 0.35 10.05 5.10
CA PRO A 61 -0.56 10.77 4.20
C PRO A 61 -0.10 10.73 2.74
N PHE A 62 1.20 10.85 2.52
CA PHE A 62 1.80 10.76 1.19
C PHE A 62 1.61 9.36 0.58
N LEU A 63 1.88 8.31 1.35
CA LEU A 63 1.74 6.92 0.91
C LEU A 63 0.27 6.56 0.61
N ILE A 64 -0.69 7.05 1.39
CA ILE A 64 -2.13 6.87 1.11
C ILE A 64 -2.47 7.51 -0.24
N GLY A 65 -2.02 8.73 -0.51
CA GLY A 65 -2.25 9.40 -1.79
C GLY A 65 -1.64 8.67 -3.00
N TRP A 66 -0.62 7.84 -2.77
CA TRP A 66 0.05 7.05 -3.81
C TRP A 66 -0.51 5.63 -3.97
N LEU A 67 -1.32 5.18 -3.04
CA LEU A 67 -1.68 3.78 -2.91
C LEU A 67 -2.46 3.25 -4.12
N GLU A 68 -3.41 4.01 -4.63
CA GLU A 68 -4.18 3.61 -5.81
C GLU A 68 -3.27 3.41 -7.04
N GLN A 69 -2.33 4.33 -7.27
CA GLN A 69 -1.38 4.20 -8.38
C GLN A 69 -0.47 2.97 -8.20
N TRP A 70 -0.03 2.70 -6.97
CA TRP A 70 0.73 1.49 -6.66
C TRP A 70 -0.08 0.24 -6.98
N LEU A 71 -1.33 0.17 -6.52
CA LEU A 71 -2.21 -0.97 -6.76
C LEU A 71 -2.44 -1.21 -8.26
N ARG A 72 -2.60 -0.16 -9.06
CA ARG A 72 -2.72 -0.29 -10.52
C ARG A 72 -1.50 -0.93 -11.18
N THR A 73 -0.31 -0.75 -10.65
CA THR A 73 0.92 -1.37 -11.16
C THR A 73 1.15 -2.78 -10.65
N SER A 74 0.56 -3.15 -9.52
CA SER A 74 0.74 -4.44 -8.86
C SER A 74 -0.46 -5.38 -8.99
N PHE A 75 -1.58 -4.90 -9.55
CA PHE A 75 -2.79 -5.71 -9.74
C PHE A 75 -2.54 -6.88 -10.68
N ARG A 76 -2.99 -8.03 -10.26
CA ARG A 76 -3.07 -9.25 -11.06
C ARG A 76 -4.53 -9.61 -11.23
N GLU A 77 -4.87 -10.20 -12.36
CA GLU A 77 -6.22 -10.65 -12.61
C GLU A 77 -6.74 -11.49 -11.44
N ALA A 78 -7.92 -11.14 -10.97
CA ALA A 78 -8.58 -11.82 -9.86
C ALA A 78 -9.43 -13.00 -10.40
N ASP A 79 -8.75 -13.98 -11.02
CA ASP A 79 -9.40 -15.13 -11.62
C ASP A 79 -10.29 -15.89 -10.62
N GLY A 80 -11.43 -16.37 -11.11
CA GLY A 80 -12.34 -17.19 -10.32
C GLY A 80 -13.24 -16.40 -9.36
N LEU A 81 -13.37 -15.08 -9.52
CA LEU A 81 -14.42 -14.31 -8.88
C LEU A 81 -15.70 -14.34 -9.73
N ASP A 82 -16.76 -14.98 -9.21
CA ASP A 82 -18.07 -15.03 -9.86
C ASP A 82 -18.82 -13.67 -9.76
N SER A 83 -18.46 -12.85 -8.80
CA SER A 83 -19.01 -11.51 -8.56
C SER A 83 -17.98 -10.61 -7.90
N PRO A 84 -18.11 -9.27 -8.04
CA PRO A 84 -17.25 -8.34 -7.32
C PRO A 84 -17.29 -8.58 -5.81
N VAL A 85 -16.14 -8.47 -5.17
CA VAL A 85 -15.99 -8.57 -3.72
C VAL A 85 -15.53 -7.23 -3.15
N ARG A 86 -16.01 -6.90 -1.94
CA ARG A 86 -15.70 -5.64 -1.27
C ARG A 86 -14.96 -5.89 0.03
N VAL A 87 -13.76 -5.34 0.12
CA VAL A 87 -12.91 -5.36 1.31
C VAL A 87 -12.90 -3.97 1.91
N ARG A 88 -13.39 -3.83 3.14
CA ARG A 88 -13.35 -2.58 3.90
C ARG A 88 -12.15 -2.53 4.80
N PHE A 89 -11.42 -1.42 4.75
CA PHE A 89 -10.38 -1.07 5.71
C PHE A 89 -10.90 0.01 6.65
N SER A 90 -11.21 -0.38 7.88
CA SER A 90 -11.59 0.55 8.96
C SER A 90 -10.32 0.95 9.70
N LEU A 91 -9.90 2.19 9.55
CA LEU A 91 -8.69 2.66 10.22
C LEU A 91 -9.01 3.01 11.68
N ASN A 92 -8.02 2.94 12.54
CA ASN A 92 -8.11 3.40 13.93
C ASN A 92 -8.25 4.94 14.08
N THR A 93 -8.36 5.63 12.96
CA THR A 93 -8.87 7.00 12.80
C THR A 93 -10.35 6.92 12.38
N SER A 94 -10.99 8.05 12.10
CA SER A 94 -12.38 8.07 11.57
C SER A 94 -12.47 7.63 10.09
N ASP A 95 -11.35 7.40 9.44
CA ASP A 95 -11.32 7.12 8.01
C ASP A 95 -11.56 5.62 7.74
N SER A 96 -12.25 5.36 6.65
CA SER A 96 -12.45 4.00 6.13
C SER A 96 -12.40 4.01 4.61
N TYR A 97 -11.84 2.95 4.04
CA TYR A 97 -11.68 2.78 2.59
C TYR A 97 -12.27 1.44 2.15
N ASP A 98 -12.96 1.44 1.02
CA ASP A 98 -13.49 0.25 0.37
C ASP A 98 -12.64 -0.07 -0.86
N LEU A 99 -12.08 -1.26 -0.90
CA LEU A 99 -11.47 -1.86 -2.07
C LEU A 99 -12.45 -2.87 -2.67
N SER A 100 -13.00 -2.53 -3.83
CA SER A 100 -13.84 -3.47 -4.59
C SER A 100 -13.00 -4.11 -5.67
N VAL A 101 -12.99 -5.45 -5.73
CA VAL A 101 -12.20 -6.24 -6.70
C VAL A 101 -13.14 -7.07 -7.55
N GLU A 102 -12.92 -7.05 -8.84
CA GLU A 102 -13.57 -7.89 -9.84
C GLU A 102 -12.52 -8.58 -10.72
N SER A 103 -12.89 -9.54 -11.56
CA SER A 103 -11.94 -10.33 -12.34
C SER A 103 -10.94 -9.48 -13.13
N GLY A 104 -11.41 -8.38 -13.77
CA GLY A 104 -10.59 -7.52 -14.64
C GLY A 104 -10.10 -6.23 -14.02
N GLY A 105 -10.38 -5.95 -12.73
CA GLY A 105 -10.00 -4.66 -12.16
C GLY A 105 -10.36 -4.47 -10.69
N PHE A 106 -10.14 -3.25 -10.23
CA PHE A 106 -10.50 -2.85 -8.87
C PHE A 106 -10.84 -1.36 -8.81
N THR A 107 -11.56 -0.96 -7.75
CA THR A 107 -11.70 0.43 -7.32
C THR A 107 -11.27 0.57 -5.87
N LEU A 108 -10.71 1.72 -5.52
CA LEU A 108 -10.36 2.08 -4.14
C LEU A 108 -10.97 3.44 -3.84
N GLU A 109 -11.89 3.49 -2.90
CA GLU A 109 -12.68 4.68 -2.60
C GLU A 109 -12.84 4.87 -1.08
N SER A 110 -13.22 6.08 -0.67
CA SER A 110 -13.71 6.27 0.69
C SER A 110 -14.94 5.40 0.93
N SER A 111 -15.00 4.78 2.10
CA SER A 111 -16.06 3.83 2.43
C SER A 111 -17.45 4.47 2.34
N THR A 112 -18.40 3.69 1.84
CA THR A 112 -19.82 4.04 1.74
C THR A 112 -20.66 3.25 2.76
N SER A 113 -21.99 3.49 2.77
CA SER A 113 -22.93 2.72 3.61
C SER A 113 -23.25 1.31 3.07
N VAL A 114 -22.65 0.91 1.95
CA VAL A 114 -22.84 -0.44 1.37
C VAL A 114 -22.10 -1.47 2.19
N ASP A 115 -22.69 -2.64 2.42
CA ASP A 115 -22.06 -3.73 3.17
C ASP A 115 -20.78 -4.22 2.47
N ALA A 116 -19.80 -4.62 3.27
CA ALA A 116 -18.57 -5.23 2.81
C ALA A 116 -18.58 -6.75 3.07
N ASP A 117 -17.94 -7.51 2.20
CA ASP A 117 -17.80 -8.97 2.38
C ASP A 117 -16.85 -9.29 3.54
N VAL A 118 -15.88 -8.41 3.76
CA VAL A 118 -14.97 -8.47 4.91
C VAL A 118 -14.51 -7.06 5.30
N THR A 119 -14.41 -6.82 6.61
CA THR A 119 -13.85 -5.60 7.18
C THR A 119 -12.56 -5.92 7.93
N LEU A 120 -11.50 -5.15 7.64
CA LEU A 120 -10.23 -5.20 8.35
C LEU A 120 -10.13 -3.97 9.26
N ALA A 121 -10.11 -4.16 10.56
CA ALA A 121 -9.77 -3.10 11.51
C ALA A 121 -8.25 -3.03 11.63
N VAL A 122 -7.66 -1.91 11.18
CA VAL A 122 -6.21 -1.76 11.00
C VAL A 122 -5.73 -0.36 11.36
N SER A 123 -4.43 -0.22 11.61
CA SER A 123 -3.80 1.11 11.62
C SER A 123 -3.61 1.62 10.19
N ALA A 124 -3.47 2.95 10.01
CA ALA A 124 -3.16 3.53 8.70
C ALA A 124 -1.83 2.99 8.13
N SER A 125 -0.84 2.72 8.99
CA SER A 125 0.40 2.05 8.59
C SER A 125 0.14 0.64 8.05
N ASP A 126 -0.69 -0.14 8.75
CA ASP A 126 -0.96 -1.54 8.37
C ASP A 126 -1.82 -1.63 7.12
N TYR A 127 -2.77 -0.71 6.95
CA TYR A 127 -3.54 -0.55 5.72
C TYR A 127 -2.62 -0.43 4.49
N ILE A 128 -1.67 0.49 4.53
CA ILE A 128 -0.68 0.69 3.45
C ILE A 128 0.15 -0.58 3.24
N LEU A 129 0.68 -1.15 4.32
CA LEU A 129 1.57 -2.31 4.25
C LEU A 129 0.88 -3.58 3.76
N VAL A 130 -0.40 -3.77 4.09
CA VAL A 130 -1.22 -4.86 3.56
C VAL A 130 -1.39 -4.70 2.05
N LEU A 131 -1.83 -3.52 1.61
CA LEU A 131 -2.07 -3.26 0.19
C LEU A 131 -0.79 -3.21 -0.65
N MET A 132 0.35 -2.89 -0.04
CA MET A 132 1.65 -3.01 -0.69
C MET A 132 2.25 -4.43 -0.64
N GLY A 133 1.51 -5.42 -0.12
CA GLY A 133 1.96 -6.80 -0.04
C GLY A 133 3.10 -7.05 0.96
N ARG A 134 3.36 -6.10 1.87
CA ARG A 134 4.44 -6.19 2.87
C ARG A 134 4.00 -6.87 4.16
N LEU A 135 2.70 -6.81 4.48
CA LEU A 135 2.16 -7.35 5.70
C LEU A 135 1.08 -8.40 5.39
N PRO A 136 1.41 -9.72 5.45
CA PRO A 136 0.44 -10.78 5.16
C PRO A 136 -0.72 -10.78 6.18
N VAL A 137 -1.95 -10.65 5.69
CA VAL A 137 -3.17 -10.52 6.52
C VAL A 137 -3.30 -11.68 7.50
N ARG A 138 -3.26 -12.94 7.03
CA ARG A 138 -3.42 -14.15 7.86
C ARG A 138 -2.40 -14.22 9.01
N ARG A 139 -1.16 -13.80 8.78
CA ARG A 139 -0.13 -13.78 9.82
C ARG A 139 -0.36 -12.66 10.82
N SER A 140 -0.83 -11.50 10.33
CA SER A 140 -1.06 -10.31 11.14
C SER A 140 -2.29 -10.45 12.02
N GLU A 141 -3.35 -11.09 11.52
CA GLU A 141 -4.53 -11.46 12.29
C GLU A 141 -4.15 -12.39 13.45
N ARG A 142 -3.42 -13.51 13.17
CA ARG A 142 -2.96 -14.44 14.22
C ARG A 142 -2.12 -13.78 15.32
N ARG A 143 -1.52 -12.62 15.04
CA ARG A 143 -0.75 -11.83 16.01
C ARG A 143 -1.57 -10.73 16.69
N GLY A 144 -2.86 -10.63 16.39
CA GLY A 144 -3.73 -9.58 16.91
C GLY A 144 -3.43 -8.17 16.36
N ARG A 145 -2.65 -8.07 15.28
CA ARG A 145 -2.30 -6.79 14.65
C ARG A 145 -3.42 -6.28 13.73
N ILE A 146 -4.18 -7.20 13.16
CA ILE A 146 -5.35 -6.95 12.32
C ILE A 146 -6.52 -7.73 12.91
N GLN A 147 -7.70 -7.12 12.92
CA GLN A 147 -8.94 -7.81 13.27
C GLN A 147 -9.80 -7.92 12.01
N LEU A 148 -10.40 -9.08 11.80
CA LEU A 148 -11.28 -9.34 10.66
C LEU A 148 -12.71 -9.54 11.15
N ASP A 149 -13.66 -9.01 10.38
CA ASP A 149 -15.09 -9.27 10.51
C ASP A 149 -15.66 -9.59 9.12
N GLY A 150 -16.38 -10.69 8.97
CA GLY A 150 -16.89 -11.18 7.70
C GLY A 150 -16.03 -12.34 7.11
N ASN A 151 -15.97 -12.44 5.77
CA ASN A 151 -15.30 -13.54 5.08
C ASN A 151 -13.78 -13.37 5.02
N ALA A 152 -13.06 -13.95 5.98
CA ALA A 152 -11.60 -13.83 6.08
C ALA A 152 -10.84 -14.38 4.86
N GLU A 153 -11.38 -15.38 4.14
CA GLU A 153 -10.70 -15.92 2.94
C GLU A 153 -10.56 -14.88 1.83
N ILE A 154 -11.51 -13.94 1.70
CA ILE A 154 -11.39 -12.81 0.78
C ILE A 154 -10.20 -11.93 1.16
N ALA A 155 -10.07 -11.58 2.44
CA ALA A 155 -8.95 -10.75 2.91
C ALA A 155 -7.58 -11.43 2.68
N TYR A 156 -7.51 -12.75 2.75
CA TYR A 156 -6.26 -13.48 2.51
C TYR A 156 -5.83 -13.48 1.05
N LYS A 157 -6.77 -13.34 0.10
CA LYS A 157 -6.47 -13.22 -1.33
C LYS A 157 -5.87 -11.89 -1.74
N LEU A 158 -5.88 -10.87 -0.88
CA LEU A 158 -5.29 -9.56 -1.21
C LEU A 158 -3.84 -9.67 -1.68
N ALA A 159 -3.04 -10.58 -1.10
CA ALA A 159 -1.67 -10.81 -1.51
C ALA A 159 -1.54 -11.48 -2.90
N GLU A 160 -2.55 -12.20 -3.35
CA GLU A 160 -2.61 -12.81 -4.68
C GLU A 160 -2.96 -11.76 -5.73
N TRP A 161 -3.92 -10.89 -5.43
CA TRP A 161 -4.38 -9.84 -6.34
C TRP A 161 -3.43 -8.66 -6.48
N PHE A 162 -2.69 -8.34 -5.39
CA PHE A 162 -1.79 -7.17 -5.34
C PHE A 162 -0.37 -7.54 -4.91
N GLY A 163 0.01 -8.79 -5.09
CA GLY A 163 1.29 -9.28 -4.60
C GLY A 163 2.47 -8.63 -5.32
N SER A 164 3.25 -7.86 -4.59
CA SER A 164 4.67 -7.73 -4.90
C SER A 164 5.37 -9.04 -4.55
N VAL A 165 6.44 -9.40 -5.27
CA VAL A 165 7.29 -10.56 -4.96
C VAL A 165 7.55 -10.60 -3.46
N HIS A 166 7.01 -11.61 -2.76
CA HIS A 166 7.23 -11.75 -1.34
C HIS A 166 8.70 -12.10 -1.09
N ALA A 167 9.27 -11.57 -0.01
CA ALA A 167 10.61 -11.98 0.43
C ALA A 167 10.71 -13.50 0.73
N SER A 168 9.57 -14.20 0.85
CA SER A 168 9.49 -15.66 0.91
C SER A 168 9.70 -16.34 -0.44
N ASP A 169 9.62 -15.62 -1.55
CA ASP A 169 9.78 -16.11 -2.91
C ASP A 169 11.19 -15.80 -3.44
N LEU A 170 12.00 -15.13 -2.64
CA LEU A 170 13.42 -14.96 -2.91
C LEU A 170 14.18 -16.20 -2.39
N PRO A 171 15.05 -16.80 -3.22
CA PRO A 171 15.83 -17.97 -2.85
C PRO A 171 16.76 -17.72 -1.65
#